data_281e6081ce222966ca8f503ac77eb481
#
_entry.id   281e6081ce222966ca8f503ac77eb481
#
_cell.length_a   1.000
_cell.length_b   1.000
_cell.length_c   1.000
_cell.angle_alpha   90.00
_cell.angle_beta   90.00
_cell.angle_gamma   90.00
#
_symmetry.space_group_name_H-M   'P 1'
#
loop_
_entity.id
_entity.type
_entity.pdbx_description
1 polymer ?
#
loop_
_entity_poly.entity_id
_entity_poly.type
_entity_poly.pdbx_seq_one_letter_code
_entity_poly.pdbx_strand_id
1 'polypeptide(L)'
;MSRCLADGLAFPESPIALDDGSVVVSEMAAGRITRVHPNGATETVAHTGGGPNGVVKLPDGRLIVCQNGGSKFGLGPWPYDFDGCENLFRPIGPPDHPVTPALQVIESDGGVSTLATEFSTRSGKKLPLVRPSDVCADSHGGFYLTDGGTVQSRTRSMTGLLYGTADGDLREIVYPLEMPNGVALSPEGSLLYVAETRTRRIWEFTLDRPGVVGRVRGLATVPSGGPLNVGGADGLCVDPAGRILVATLGTGGVTVFSPTGELLGAIAADDPLTTNVAVSTDGHTLYMTLASSGRLVMVENWLESADIERDSTSR
;
A
#
# COMPACT_ATOMS: atom_id res chain seq x y z
N MET A 1 22.65 -5.44 -2.28
CA MET A 1 22.80 -3.99 -1.98
C MET A 1 21.60 -3.25 -2.54
N SER A 2 21.07 -2.26 -1.81
CA SER A 2 20.00 -1.40 -2.32
C SER A 2 20.52 -0.43 -3.38
N ARG A 3 19.71 -0.20 -4.44
CA ARG A 3 20.01 0.75 -5.51
C ARG A 3 18.81 1.68 -5.70
N CYS A 4 19.05 3.01 -5.73
CA CYS A 4 18.04 3.96 -6.14
C CYS A 4 17.75 3.76 -7.64
N LEU A 5 16.52 3.40 -7.98
CA LEU A 5 16.09 3.22 -9.37
C LEU A 5 15.61 4.55 -9.96
N ALA A 6 14.89 5.36 -9.18
CA ALA A 6 14.49 6.72 -9.55
C ALA A 6 14.44 7.62 -8.32
N ASP A 7 14.67 8.92 -8.53
CA ASP A 7 14.53 9.99 -7.54
C ASP A 7 13.66 11.14 -8.08
N GLY A 8 13.38 12.13 -7.22
CA GLY A 8 12.54 13.27 -7.58
C GLY A 8 11.05 12.94 -7.76
N LEU A 9 10.60 11.76 -7.30
CA LEU A 9 9.20 11.40 -7.27
C LEU A 9 8.46 12.17 -6.16
N ALA A 10 7.23 12.57 -6.44
CA ALA A 10 6.44 13.42 -5.54
C ALA A 10 5.61 12.58 -4.54
N PHE A 11 6.23 12.13 -3.47
CA PHE A 11 5.64 11.25 -2.46
C PHE A 11 5.14 9.93 -3.09
N PRO A 12 6.08 9.06 -3.53
CA PRO A 12 5.74 7.83 -4.23
C PRO A 12 5.07 6.80 -3.30
N GLU A 13 4.13 6.02 -3.89
CA GLU A 13 3.34 4.98 -3.26
C GLU A 13 3.10 3.82 -4.23
N SER A 14 2.63 2.70 -3.69
CA SER A 14 2.05 1.56 -4.41
C SER A 14 2.85 1.10 -5.64
N PRO A 15 4.05 0.57 -5.46
CA PRO A 15 4.86 0.09 -6.58
C PRO A 15 4.23 -1.19 -7.17
N ILE A 16 4.16 -1.26 -8.51
CA ILE A 16 3.78 -2.46 -9.26
C ILE A 16 4.97 -2.87 -10.13
N ALA A 17 5.61 -3.97 -9.80
CA ALA A 17 6.65 -4.55 -10.65
C ALA A 17 6.04 -5.14 -11.93
N LEU A 18 6.56 -4.77 -13.08
CA LEU A 18 6.13 -5.29 -14.38
C LEU A 18 7.16 -6.28 -14.94
N ASP A 19 6.69 -7.18 -15.81
CA ASP A 19 7.52 -8.26 -16.38
C ASP A 19 8.69 -7.76 -17.25
N ASP A 20 8.62 -6.52 -17.75
CA ASP A 20 9.70 -5.88 -18.49
C ASP A 20 10.75 -5.19 -17.60
N GLY A 21 10.64 -5.36 -16.27
CA GLY A 21 11.52 -4.78 -15.27
C GLY A 21 11.21 -3.31 -14.95
N SER A 22 10.19 -2.70 -15.55
CA SER A 22 9.72 -1.38 -15.15
C SER A 22 8.80 -1.48 -13.92
N VAL A 23 8.63 -0.35 -13.22
CA VAL A 23 7.76 -0.25 -12.04
C VAL A 23 6.79 0.89 -12.23
N VAL A 24 5.50 0.63 -12.03
CA VAL A 24 4.49 1.68 -11.96
C VAL A 24 4.36 2.11 -10.50
N VAL A 25 4.31 3.42 -10.24
CA VAL A 25 4.09 4.01 -8.91
C VAL A 25 3.03 5.10 -9.00
N SER A 26 2.31 5.32 -7.91
CA SER A 26 1.55 6.55 -7.73
C SER A 26 2.44 7.63 -7.14
N GLU A 27 2.23 8.89 -7.54
CA GLU A 27 2.85 10.08 -6.95
C GLU A 27 1.76 10.93 -6.29
N MET A 28 1.56 10.72 -5.00
CA MET A 28 0.45 11.33 -4.26
C MET A 28 0.47 12.86 -4.30
N ALA A 29 1.64 13.46 -4.15
CA ALA A 29 1.78 14.91 -4.12
C ALA A 29 1.69 15.56 -5.51
N ALA A 30 1.88 14.79 -6.57
CA ALA A 30 1.77 15.25 -7.96
C ALA A 30 0.43 14.90 -8.63
N GLY A 31 -0.39 14.06 -8.00
CA GLY A 31 -1.67 13.62 -8.57
C GLY A 31 -1.53 12.87 -9.88
N ARG A 32 -0.55 11.97 -9.98
CA ARG A 32 -0.27 11.22 -11.21
C ARG A 32 0.19 9.79 -10.94
N ILE A 33 0.09 8.97 -11.97
CA ILE A 33 0.69 7.64 -12.03
C ILE A 33 1.90 7.70 -12.96
N THR A 34 3.02 7.16 -12.51
CA THR A 34 4.31 7.23 -13.19
C THR A 34 4.86 5.82 -13.40
N ARG A 35 5.40 5.56 -14.59
CA ARG A 35 6.19 4.38 -14.89
C ARG A 35 7.67 4.73 -14.79
N VAL A 36 8.40 3.93 -14.04
CA VAL A 36 9.85 4.01 -13.89
C VAL A 36 10.47 2.86 -14.68
N HIS A 37 11.29 3.18 -15.66
CA HIS A 37 11.98 2.20 -16.49
C HIS A 37 13.22 1.62 -15.79
N PRO A 38 13.74 0.45 -16.21
CA PRO A 38 14.94 -0.17 -15.60
C PRO A 38 16.21 0.71 -15.63
N ASN A 39 16.27 1.67 -16.55
CA ASN A 39 17.36 2.65 -16.66
C ASN A 39 17.15 3.90 -15.78
N GLY A 40 16.06 3.95 -15.00
CA GLY A 40 15.70 5.07 -14.14
C GLY A 40 14.91 6.19 -14.82
N ALA A 41 14.68 6.15 -16.13
CA ALA A 41 13.84 7.11 -16.81
C ALA A 41 12.37 7.00 -16.34
N THR A 42 11.69 8.12 -16.23
CA THR A 42 10.29 8.18 -15.78
C THR A 42 9.37 8.63 -16.92
N GLU A 43 8.17 8.06 -16.94
CA GLU A 43 7.11 8.39 -17.89
C GLU A 43 5.79 8.56 -17.14
N THR A 44 5.06 9.64 -17.39
CA THR A 44 3.71 9.81 -16.84
C THR A 44 2.72 8.92 -17.59
N VAL A 45 2.11 7.98 -16.85
CA VAL A 45 1.05 7.10 -17.39
C VAL A 45 -0.29 7.85 -17.47
N ALA A 46 -0.65 8.57 -16.39
CA ALA A 46 -1.89 9.31 -16.33
C ALA A 46 -1.85 10.40 -15.24
N HIS A 47 -2.63 11.45 -15.42
CA HIS A 47 -2.92 12.46 -14.40
C HIS A 47 -4.28 12.15 -13.77
N THR A 48 -4.27 11.81 -12.48
CA THR A 48 -5.47 11.46 -11.71
C THR A 48 -6.03 12.64 -10.93
N GLY A 49 -5.21 13.68 -10.73
CA GLY A 49 -5.50 14.74 -9.76
C GLY A 49 -5.44 14.23 -8.32
N GLY A 50 -5.79 15.08 -7.37
CA GLY A 50 -5.90 14.73 -5.94
C GLY A 50 -4.68 14.01 -5.38
N GLY A 51 -4.91 12.86 -4.74
CA GLY A 51 -3.87 12.01 -4.14
C GLY A 51 -4.08 10.54 -4.52
N PRO A 52 -3.58 10.09 -5.68
CA PRO A 52 -3.56 8.67 -6.00
C PRO A 52 -2.68 7.95 -4.97
N ASN A 53 -3.22 6.91 -4.38
CA ASN A 53 -2.54 6.10 -3.36
C ASN A 53 -2.32 4.69 -3.89
N GLY A 54 -3.07 3.70 -3.44
CA GLY A 54 -3.01 2.35 -3.97
C GLY A 54 -3.30 2.29 -5.47
N VAL A 55 -2.54 1.48 -6.18
CA VAL A 55 -2.77 1.19 -7.59
C VAL A 55 -2.57 -0.30 -7.87
N VAL A 56 -3.46 -0.89 -8.68
CA VAL A 56 -3.33 -2.28 -9.12
C VAL A 56 -3.61 -2.40 -10.60
N LYS A 57 -2.88 -3.29 -11.27
CA LYS A 57 -3.10 -3.63 -12.67
C LYS A 57 -4.07 -4.80 -12.76
N LEU A 58 -5.14 -4.62 -13.53
CA LEU A 58 -6.08 -5.69 -13.86
C LEU A 58 -5.54 -6.59 -14.99
N PRO A 59 -6.07 -7.82 -15.14
CA PRO A 59 -5.66 -8.73 -16.21
C PRO A 59 -5.87 -8.19 -17.63
N ASP A 60 -6.83 -7.28 -17.82
CA ASP A 60 -7.10 -6.61 -19.10
C ASP A 60 -6.17 -5.42 -19.39
N GLY A 61 -5.25 -5.13 -18.47
CA GLY A 61 -4.24 -4.07 -18.59
C GLY A 61 -4.65 -2.72 -18.03
N ARG A 62 -5.91 -2.51 -17.67
CA ARG A 62 -6.37 -1.30 -16.97
C ARG A 62 -5.77 -1.20 -15.57
N LEU A 63 -5.69 0.02 -15.04
CA LEU A 63 -5.28 0.25 -13.66
C LEU A 63 -6.50 0.73 -12.84
N ILE A 64 -6.66 0.16 -11.65
CA ILE A 64 -7.55 0.71 -10.62
C ILE A 64 -6.70 1.52 -9.65
N VAL A 65 -7.14 2.74 -9.35
CA VAL A 65 -6.44 3.68 -8.48
C VAL A 65 -7.33 4.10 -7.33
N CYS A 66 -6.81 4.00 -6.12
CA CYS A 66 -7.39 4.56 -4.91
C CYS A 66 -7.11 6.07 -4.87
N GLN A 67 -8.10 6.89 -5.22
CA GLN A 67 -8.04 8.34 -5.10
C GLN A 67 -8.46 8.75 -3.69
N ASN A 68 -7.53 9.19 -2.85
CA ASN A 68 -7.80 9.50 -1.44
C ASN A 68 -8.27 10.94 -1.16
N GLY A 69 -8.50 11.72 -2.21
CA GLY A 69 -8.95 13.12 -2.11
C GLY A 69 -7.82 14.15 -2.08
N GLY A 70 -6.60 13.72 -1.86
CA GLY A 70 -5.40 14.57 -1.82
C GLY A 70 -5.05 15.08 -0.43
N SER A 71 -3.90 15.72 -0.35
CA SER A 71 -3.38 16.37 0.84
C SER A 71 -2.51 17.58 0.42
N LYS A 72 -2.35 18.54 1.31
CA LYS A 72 -1.30 19.52 1.19
C LYS A 72 0.01 18.89 1.66
N PHE A 73 1.04 18.93 0.82
CA PHE A 73 2.36 18.41 1.14
C PHE A 73 3.33 19.54 1.46
N GLY A 74 4.29 19.25 2.32
CA GLY A 74 5.34 20.18 2.72
C GLY A 74 6.31 19.56 3.70
N LEU A 75 7.36 20.31 4.03
CA LEU A 75 8.32 19.91 5.06
C LEU A 75 7.73 20.15 6.46
N GLY A 76 7.91 19.18 7.34
CA GLY A 76 7.47 19.26 8.72
C GLY A 76 7.89 18.05 9.53
N PRO A 77 7.84 18.17 10.88
CA PRO A 77 8.17 17.05 11.74
C PRO A 77 7.15 15.93 11.57
N TRP A 78 7.59 14.69 11.76
CA TRP A 78 6.66 13.59 11.95
C TRP A 78 5.80 13.90 13.20
N PRO A 79 4.48 13.60 13.18
CA PRO A 79 3.60 13.96 14.27
C PRO A 79 3.91 13.26 15.61
N TYR A 80 4.93 12.42 15.63
CA TYR A 80 5.45 11.75 16.79
C TYR A 80 6.94 12.00 16.86
N ASP A 81 7.48 12.33 18.04
CA ASP A 81 8.89 12.61 18.25
C ASP A 81 9.77 11.41 17.95
N PHE A 82 10.37 11.39 16.77
CA PHE A 82 11.46 10.51 16.38
C PHE A 82 12.68 11.37 16.07
N ASP A 83 13.82 10.97 16.59
CA ASP A 83 15.10 11.55 16.20
C ASP A 83 15.31 11.41 14.68
N GLY A 84 15.66 12.49 14.01
CA GLY A 84 15.86 12.51 12.56
C GLY A 84 14.59 12.71 11.71
N CYS A 85 13.44 12.90 12.36
CA CYS A 85 12.16 13.07 11.66
C CYS A 85 11.59 14.50 11.76
N GLU A 86 12.45 15.49 12.03
CA GLU A 86 12.01 16.86 12.27
C GLU A 86 11.61 17.61 11.00
N ASN A 87 12.10 17.17 9.85
CA ASN A 87 11.93 17.89 8.59
C ASN A 87 11.66 16.96 7.39
N LEU A 88 10.58 16.20 7.46
CA LEU A 88 10.18 15.25 6.41
C LEU A 88 9.22 15.91 5.41
N PHE A 89 9.39 15.61 4.12
CA PHE A 89 8.36 15.91 3.13
C PHE A 89 7.20 14.94 3.32
N ARG A 90 6.02 15.46 3.67
CA ARG A 90 4.86 14.65 4.05
C ARG A 90 3.54 15.42 3.91
N PRO A 91 2.39 14.75 4.03
CA PRO A 91 1.11 15.45 4.21
C PRO A 91 1.14 16.31 5.48
N ILE A 92 0.83 17.61 5.34
CA ILE A 92 0.82 18.60 6.43
C ILE A 92 -0.56 19.19 6.70
N GLY A 93 -1.57 18.84 5.89
CA GLY A 93 -2.93 19.33 6.04
C GLY A 93 -3.85 18.93 4.90
N PRO A 94 -5.09 19.45 4.92
CA PRO A 94 -6.02 19.23 3.82
C PRO A 94 -5.49 19.87 2.53
N PRO A 95 -5.89 19.35 1.35
CA PRO A 95 -5.46 19.91 0.07
C PRO A 95 -6.06 21.31 -0.17
N ASP A 96 -5.33 22.15 -0.88
CA ASP A 96 -5.85 23.46 -1.29
C ASP A 96 -6.99 23.33 -2.33
N HIS A 97 -6.98 22.24 -3.11
CA HIS A 97 -8.00 21.87 -4.09
C HIS A 97 -8.45 20.42 -3.87
N PRO A 98 -9.46 20.19 -3.01
CA PRO A 98 -9.91 18.84 -2.69
C PRO A 98 -10.57 18.17 -3.90
N VAL A 99 -10.26 16.89 -4.09
CA VAL A 99 -10.91 15.99 -5.03
C VAL A 99 -11.78 15.02 -4.25
N THR A 100 -12.92 14.62 -4.80
CA THR A 100 -13.77 13.60 -4.16
C THR A 100 -13.01 12.28 -4.06
N PRO A 101 -12.93 11.67 -2.86
CA PRO A 101 -12.39 10.33 -2.73
C PRO A 101 -13.16 9.34 -3.61
N ALA A 102 -12.42 8.51 -4.33
CA ALA A 102 -13.01 7.64 -5.36
C ALA A 102 -12.11 6.45 -5.66
N LEU A 103 -12.66 5.46 -6.33
CA LEU A 103 -11.90 4.59 -7.19
C LEU A 103 -11.91 5.18 -8.61
N GLN A 104 -10.75 5.23 -9.22
CA GLN A 104 -10.58 5.64 -10.62
C GLN A 104 -10.08 4.46 -11.45
N VAL A 105 -10.43 4.46 -12.72
CA VAL A 105 -9.91 3.54 -13.74
C VAL A 105 -9.03 4.34 -14.68
N ILE A 106 -7.86 3.80 -14.98
CA ILE A 106 -7.01 4.28 -16.07
C ILE A 106 -7.08 3.26 -17.20
N GLU A 107 -7.56 3.69 -18.35
CA GLU A 107 -7.65 2.89 -19.56
C GLU A 107 -6.25 2.76 -20.23
N SER A 108 -6.13 1.84 -21.16
CA SER A 108 -4.86 1.58 -21.87
C SER A 108 -4.33 2.77 -22.69
N ASP A 109 -5.19 3.73 -23.02
CA ASP A 109 -4.83 4.98 -23.69
C ASP A 109 -4.47 6.12 -22.72
N GLY A 110 -4.46 5.85 -21.41
CA GLY A 110 -4.19 6.82 -20.35
C GLY A 110 -5.43 7.64 -19.93
N GLY A 111 -6.60 7.38 -20.50
CA GLY A 111 -7.86 8.01 -20.11
C GLY A 111 -8.22 7.65 -18.66
N VAL A 112 -8.60 8.67 -17.87
CA VAL A 112 -8.97 8.50 -16.45
C VAL A 112 -10.46 8.72 -16.28
N SER A 113 -11.14 7.77 -15.63
CA SER A 113 -12.56 7.88 -15.29
C SER A 113 -12.80 7.47 -13.83
N THR A 114 -13.91 7.95 -13.27
CA THR A 114 -14.35 7.55 -11.93
C THR A 114 -15.16 6.25 -12.01
N LEU A 115 -14.73 5.23 -11.27
CA LEU A 115 -15.42 3.96 -11.16
C LEU A 115 -16.48 3.97 -10.06
N ALA A 116 -16.11 4.43 -8.85
CA ALA A 116 -17.00 4.49 -7.71
C ALA A 116 -16.58 5.60 -6.73
N THR A 117 -17.56 6.25 -6.08
CA THR A 117 -17.35 7.22 -5.00
C THR A 117 -18.01 6.78 -3.68
N GLU A 118 -18.76 5.69 -3.72
CA GLU A 118 -19.49 5.14 -2.58
C GLU A 118 -19.49 3.62 -2.60
N PHE A 119 -19.81 3.03 -1.47
CA PHE A 119 -19.94 1.59 -1.32
C PHE A 119 -21.22 1.22 -0.58
N SER A 120 -21.64 -0.04 -0.69
CA SER A 120 -22.76 -0.60 0.07
C SER A 120 -22.25 -1.26 1.36
N THR A 121 -22.78 -0.86 2.51
CA THR A 121 -22.55 -1.57 3.77
C THR A 121 -23.26 -2.94 3.76
N ARG A 122 -22.93 -3.80 4.73
CA ARG A 122 -23.63 -5.09 4.91
C ARG A 122 -25.14 -4.97 5.10
N SER A 123 -25.63 -3.83 5.59
CA SER A 123 -27.07 -3.55 5.72
C SER A 123 -27.69 -2.95 4.46
N GLY A 124 -26.92 -2.77 3.39
CA GLY A 124 -27.36 -2.17 2.14
C GLY A 124 -27.37 -0.64 2.13
N LYS A 125 -26.92 0.02 3.21
CA LYS A 125 -26.78 1.48 3.22
C LYS A 125 -25.61 1.91 2.34
N LYS A 126 -25.80 2.92 1.50
CA LYS A 126 -24.72 3.56 0.75
C LYS A 126 -23.96 4.55 1.62
N LEU A 127 -22.65 4.49 1.62
CA LEU A 127 -21.74 5.41 2.28
C LEU A 127 -20.67 5.87 1.31
N PRO A 128 -20.20 7.12 1.41
CA PRO A 128 -19.11 7.62 0.58
C PRO A 128 -17.79 6.95 0.96
N LEU A 129 -16.89 6.78 0.00
CA LEU A 129 -15.49 6.54 0.26
C LEU A 129 -14.90 7.74 1.00
N VAL A 130 -14.04 7.47 1.98
CA VAL A 130 -13.47 8.51 2.85
C VAL A 130 -12.02 8.80 2.50
N ARG A 131 -11.20 7.75 2.41
CA ARG A 131 -9.78 7.82 2.07
C ARG A 131 -9.29 6.47 1.56
N PRO A 132 -9.69 6.05 0.36
CA PRO A 132 -9.18 4.82 -0.23
C PRO A 132 -7.65 4.78 -0.16
N SER A 133 -7.10 3.71 0.40
CA SER A 133 -5.67 3.62 0.70
C SER A 133 -4.95 2.66 -0.24
N ASP A 134 -5.22 1.36 -0.14
CA ASP A 134 -4.52 0.38 -0.95
C ASP A 134 -5.49 -0.59 -1.62
N VAL A 135 -5.02 -1.32 -2.64
CA VAL A 135 -5.85 -2.19 -3.47
C VAL A 135 -5.06 -3.36 -4.03
N CYS A 136 -5.65 -4.57 -4.01
CA CYS A 136 -5.11 -5.73 -4.71
C CYS A 136 -6.20 -6.45 -5.52
N ALA A 137 -5.84 -6.94 -6.71
CA ALA A 137 -6.76 -7.67 -7.58
C ALA A 137 -6.79 -9.16 -7.25
N ASP A 138 -7.95 -9.79 -7.43
CA ASP A 138 -8.06 -11.24 -7.43
C ASP A 138 -7.96 -11.83 -8.86
N SER A 139 -7.87 -13.15 -8.95
CA SER A 139 -7.80 -13.85 -10.24
C SER A 139 -9.16 -13.98 -10.95
N HIS A 140 -10.24 -13.43 -10.38
CA HIS A 140 -11.61 -13.53 -10.87
C HIS A 140 -12.13 -12.21 -11.46
N GLY A 141 -11.26 -11.18 -11.53
CA GLY A 141 -11.60 -9.86 -12.05
C GLY A 141 -12.21 -8.91 -11.02
N GLY A 142 -12.19 -9.28 -9.74
CA GLY A 142 -12.50 -8.40 -8.62
C GLY A 142 -11.25 -7.84 -7.95
N PHE A 143 -11.46 -7.00 -6.94
CA PHE A 143 -10.37 -6.42 -6.16
C PHE A 143 -10.80 -6.15 -4.73
N TYR A 144 -9.84 -6.21 -3.82
CA TYR A 144 -9.98 -5.84 -2.42
C TYR A 144 -9.32 -4.49 -2.21
N LEU A 145 -9.97 -3.61 -1.46
CA LEU A 145 -9.39 -2.31 -1.14
C LEU A 145 -9.68 -1.92 0.31
N THR A 146 -8.80 -1.13 0.86
CA THR A 146 -8.91 -0.55 2.19
C THR A 146 -9.34 0.91 2.10
N ASP A 147 -10.19 1.34 3.02
CA ASP A 147 -10.49 2.76 3.24
C ASP A 147 -9.88 3.19 4.56
N GLY A 148 -8.82 4.02 4.52
CA GLY A 148 -8.06 4.44 5.69
C GLY A 148 -8.78 5.42 6.61
N GLY A 149 -9.90 5.97 6.18
CA GLY A 149 -10.69 6.92 6.95
C GLY A 149 -9.99 8.26 7.22
N THR A 150 -10.60 9.06 8.09
CA THR A 150 -10.05 10.36 8.51
C THR A 150 -9.44 10.29 9.90
N VAL A 151 -8.35 11.04 10.09
CA VAL A 151 -7.72 11.25 11.39
C VAL A 151 -7.75 12.74 11.70
N GLN A 152 -8.31 13.10 12.85
CA GLN A 152 -8.25 14.43 13.43
C GLN A 152 -7.42 14.37 14.72
N SER A 153 -7.13 15.52 15.33
CA SER A 153 -6.24 15.59 16.50
C SER A 153 -6.62 14.65 17.65
N ARG A 154 -7.91 14.38 17.85
CA ARG A 154 -8.41 13.54 18.95
C ARG A 154 -9.49 12.53 18.53
N THR A 155 -9.87 12.50 17.27
CA THR A 155 -10.89 11.61 16.73
C THR A 155 -10.46 11.01 15.41
N ARG A 156 -10.98 9.85 15.08
CA ARG A 156 -10.81 9.19 13.79
C ARG A 156 -12.07 8.42 13.43
N SER A 157 -12.29 8.25 12.13
CA SER A 157 -13.33 7.35 11.66
C SER A 157 -12.79 5.92 11.66
N MET A 158 -13.63 4.99 12.13
CA MET A 158 -13.45 3.58 11.83
C MET A 158 -13.93 3.33 10.41
N THR A 159 -13.22 2.53 9.69
CA THR A 159 -13.50 2.17 8.30
C THR A 159 -13.34 0.67 8.10
N GLY A 160 -13.16 0.20 6.89
CA GLY A 160 -13.17 -1.22 6.65
C GLY A 160 -12.44 -1.67 5.40
N LEU A 161 -12.63 -2.93 5.13
CA LEU A 161 -12.19 -3.61 3.92
C LEU A 161 -13.38 -3.75 2.99
N LEU A 162 -13.18 -3.38 1.75
CA LEU A 162 -14.19 -3.41 0.69
C LEU A 162 -13.79 -4.42 -0.38
N TYR A 163 -14.77 -4.95 -1.07
CA TYR A 163 -14.60 -5.76 -2.27
C TYR A 163 -15.35 -5.10 -3.42
N GLY A 164 -14.69 -4.99 -4.54
CA GLY A 164 -15.22 -4.36 -5.74
C GLY A 164 -15.07 -5.21 -6.98
N THR A 165 -15.82 -4.86 -8.01
CA THR A 165 -15.79 -5.45 -9.33
C THR A 165 -15.58 -4.37 -10.40
N ALA A 166 -15.14 -4.77 -11.59
CA ALA A 166 -14.76 -3.84 -12.65
C ALA A 166 -15.93 -3.02 -13.22
N ASP A 167 -17.18 -3.35 -12.89
CA ASP A 167 -18.40 -2.59 -13.23
C ASP A 167 -18.76 -1.53 -12.17
N GLY A 168 -17.96 -1.42 -11.09
CA GLY A 168 -18.12 -0.39 -10.06
C GLY A 168 -19.01 -0.79 -8.89
N ASP A 169 -19.48 -2.05 -8.83
CA ASP A 169 -20.12 -2.52 -7.59
C ASP A 169 -19.08 -2.63 -6.48
N LEU A 170 -19.31 -1.92 -5.38
CA LEU A 170 -18.41 -1.85 -4.24
C LEU A 170 -19.16 -2.09 -2.95
N ARG A 171 -18.70 -3.05 -2.15
CA ARG A 171 -19.36 -3.46 -0.92
C ARG A 171 -18.38 -3.67 0.23
N GLU A 172 -18.82 -3.33 1.44
CA GLU A 172 -18.10 -3.58 2.68
C GLU A 172 -18.16 -5.07 3.04
N ILE A 173 -17.00 -5.67 3.26
CA ILE A 173 -16.88 -7.09 3.64
C ILE A 173 -16.34 -7.27 5.06
N VAL A 174 -15.57 -6.31 5.59
CA VAL A 174 -15.11 -6.27 6.98
C VAL A 174 -15.27 -4.87 7.54
N TYR A 175 -15.83 -4.77 8.76
CA TYR A 175 -15.94 -3.54 9.56
C TYR A 175 -16.09 -3.93 11.04
N PRO A 176 -15.49 -3.23 11.99
CA PRO A 176 -14.60 -2.07 11.85
C PRO A 176 -13.11 -2.47 11.72
N LEU A 177 -12.33 -1.63 11.04
CA LEU A 177 -10.87 -1.65 11.04
C LEU A 177 -10.33 -0.25 11.39
N GLU A 178 -9.12 -0.20 11.96
CA GLU A 178 -8.49 1.03 12.40
C GLU A 178 -7.39 1.48 11.45
N MET A 179 -7.70 2.44 10.56
CA MET A 179 -6.77 2.89 9.51
C MET A 179 -6.20 1.72 8.71
N PRO A 180 -7.04 0.86 8.12
CA PRO A 180 -6.52 -0.17 7.25
C PRO A 180 -5.81 0.48 6.06
N ASN A 181 -4.65 -0.07 5.69
CA ASN A 181 -3.79 0.42 4.62
C ASN A 181 -3.43 -0.75 3.71
N GLY A 182 -2.20 -1.24 3.71
CA GLY A 182 -1.78 -2.31 2.84
C GLY A 182 -2.73 -3.50 2.80
N VAL A 183 -3.01 -4.03 1.61
CA VAL A 183 -3.84 -5.20 1.37
C VAL A 183 -3.23 -6.08 0.29
N ALA A 184 -3.08 -7.38 0.54
CA ALA A 184 -2.59 -8.34 -0.45
C ALA A 184 -3.16 -9.74 -0.23
N LEU A 185 -3.25 -10.49 -1.32
CA LEU A 185 -3.64 -11.91 -1.32
C LEU A 185 -2.41 -12.81 -1.14
N SER A 186 -2.63 -13.97 -0.54
CA SER A 186 -1.67 -15.08 -0.64
C SER A 186 -1.53 -15.55 -2.10
N PRO A 187 -0.42 -16.21 -2.46
CA PRO A 187 -0.19 -16.64 -3.84
C PRO A 187 -1.33 -17.50 -4.42
N GLU A 188 -1.95 -18.33 -3.59
CA GLU A 188 -3.09 -19.18 -3.98
C GLU A 188 -4.44 -18.47 -3.90
N GLY A 189 -4.48 -17.21 -3.42
CA GLY A 189 -5.70 -16.40 -3.35
C GLY A 189 -6.71 -16.81 -2.28
N SER A 190 -6.35 -17.73 -1.36
CA SER A 190 -7.25 -18.22 -0.31
C SER A 190 -7.17 -17.43 0.99
N LEU A 191 -6.11 -16.64 1.18
CA LEU A 191 -5.90 -15.74 2.31
C LEU A 191 -5.76 -14.31 1.83
N LEU A 192 -6.28 -13.39 2.64
CA LEU A 192 -6.12 -11.96 2.44
C LEU A 192 -5.48 -11.35 3.69
N TYR A 193 -4.45 -10.54 3.48
CA TYR A 193 -3.75 -9.84 4.55
C TYR A 193 -4.05 -8.35 4.49
N VAL A 194 -4.26 -7.74 5.67
CA VAL A 194 -4.50 -6.30 5.82
C VAL A 194 -3.63 -5.73 6.91
N ALA A 195 -2.91 -4.66 6.61
CA ALA A 195 -2.16 -3.88 7.58
C ALA A 195 -3.03 -2.78 8.19
N GLU A 196 -3.09 -2.70 9.51
CA GLU A 196 -3.62 -1.55 10.24
C GLU A 196 -2.48 -0.63 10.66
N THR A 197 -2.44 0.59 10.12
CA THR A 197 -1.30 1.50 10.32
C THR A 197 -1.06 1.79 11.81
N ARG A 198 -2.09 2.18 12.55
CA ARG A 198 -1.94 2.65 13.94
C ARG A 198 -1.72 1.54 14.95
N THR A 199 -2.36 0.42 14.78
CA THR A 199 -2.19 -0.74 15.66
C THR A 199 -0.95 -1.54 15.32
N ARG A 200 -0.38 -1.31 14.14
CA ARG A 200 0.75 -2.05 13.55
C ARG A 200 0.41 -3.54 13.34
N ARG A 201 -0.87 -3.88 13.42
CA ARG A 201 -1.35 -5.26 13.31
C ARG A 201 -1.49 -5.65 11.86
N ILE A 202 -1.09 -6.86 11.57
CA ILE A 202 -1.40 -7.54 10.33
C ILE A 202 -2.53 -8.52 10.61
N TRP A 203 -3.64 -8.31 9.93
CA TRP A 203 -4.78 -9.21 9.96
C TRP A 203 -4.67 -10.24 8.85
N GLU A 204 -5.13 -11.46 9.12
CA GLU A 204 -5.33 -12.51 8.14
C GLU A 204 -6.82 -12.87 8.10
N PHE A 205 -7.35 -12.92 6.89
CA PHE A 205 -8.72 -13.33 6.60
C PHE A 205 -8.70 -14.53 5.67
N THR A 206 -9.39 -15.62 6.01
CA THR A 206 -9.65 -16.68 5.02
C THR A 206 -10.74 -16.21 4.07
N LEU A 207 -10.64 -16.59 2.81
CA LEU A 207 -11.63 -16.30 1.78
C LEU A 207 -12.37 -17.58 1.41
N ASP A 208 -13.67 -17.64 1.69
CA ASP A 208 -14.53 -18.75 1.28
C ASP A 208 -14.79 -18.73 -0.23
N ARG A 209 -14.82 -17.53 -0.81
CA ARG A 209 -14.87 -17.20 -2.25
C ARG A 209 -14.58 -15.71 -2.43
N PRO A 210 -14.40 -15.21 -3.67
CA PRO A 210 -14.17 -13.78 -3.92
C PRO A 210 -15.15 -12.86 -3.18
N GLY A 211 -14.61 -11.93 -2.41
CA GLY A 211 -15.35 -10.97 -1.59
C GLY A 211 -16.14 -11.55 -0.42
N VAL A 212 -15.90 -12.80 -0.02
CA VAL A 212 -16.55 -13.42 1.14
C VAL A 212 -15.50 -13.90 2.13
N VAL A 213 -15.46 -13.21 3.25
CA VAL A 213 -14.53 -13.48 4.35
C VAL A 213 -15.09 -14.57 5.26
N GLY A 214 -14.26 -15.57 5.56
CA GLY A 214 -14.52 -16.63 6.52
C GLY A 214 -13.97 -16.26 7.91
N ARG A 215 -12.86 -16.93 8.33
CA ARG A 215 -12.21 -16.65 9.63
C ARG A 215 -11.33 -15.42 9.55
N VAL A 216 -11.17 -14.76 10.72
CA VAL A 216 -10.24 -13.67 10.92
C VAL A 216 -9.34 -13.96 12.12
N ARG A 217 -8.05 -13.62 12.00
CA ARG A 217 -7.11 -13.62 13.12
C ARG A 217 -6.13 -12.45 13.02
N GLY A 218 -5.63 -11.98 14.15
CA GLY A 218 -4.42 -11.18 14.17
C GLY A 218 -3.25 -12.10 13.87
N LEU A 219 -2.55 -11.85 12.78
CA LEU A 219 -1.44 -12.69 12.33
C LEU A 219 -0.13 -12.27 13.01
N ALA A 220 0.21 -11.01 12.93
CA ALA A 220 1.47 -10.45 13.41
C ALA A 220 1.31 -9.00 13.88
N THR A 221 2.35 -8.48 14.52
CA THR A 221 2.47 -7.05 14.83
C THR A 221 3.84 -6.57 14.37
N VAL A 222 3.87 -5.54 13.55
CA VAL A 222 5.12 -4.93 13.09
C VAL A 222 5.87 -4.34 14.30
N PRO A 223 7.16 -4.65 14.49
CA PRO A 223 7.97 -4.04 15.54
C PRO A 223 7.94 -2.52 15.46
N SER A 224 8.01 -1.87 16.58
CA SER A 224 8.10 -0.41 16.63
C SER A 224 9.48 0.05 17.05
N GLY A 225 9.90 1.18 16.51
CA GLY A 225 11.06 1.90 17.02
C GLY A 225 10.64 3.02 17.98
N GLY A 226 11.57 3.36 18.89
CA GLY A 226 11.44 4.52 19.75
C GLY A 226 10.59 4.33 21.03
N PRO A 227 10.72 5.30 21.96
CA PRO A 227 10.18 5.17 23.34
C PRO A 227 8.65 5.25 23.40
N LEU A 228 7.99 5.81 22.42
CA LEU A 228 6.51 5.92 22.38
C LEU A 228 5.85 4.80 21.60
N ASN A 229 6.62 3.81 21.15
CA ASN A 229 6.09 2.68 20.40
C ASN A 229 5.28 3.13 19.17
N VAL A 230 5.72 4.23 18.55
CA VAL A 230 5.08 4.83 17.38
C VAL A 230 5.79 4.35 16.13
N GLY A 231 5.03 4.04 15.16
CA GLY A 231 5.40 3.49 13.88
C GLY A 231 4.12 3.06 13.21
N GLY A 232 4.19 2.64 11.98
CA GLY A 232 3.01 2.20 11.26
C GLY A 232 3.32 1.02 10.37
N ALA A 233 2.37 0.11 10.26
CA ALA A 233 2.29 -0.78 9.12
C ALA A 233 1.61 -0.01 7.99
N ASP A 234 2.26 0.08 6.83
CA ASP A 234 1.73 0.82 5.68
C ASP A 234 1.39 -0.15 4.55
N GLY A 235 1.87 0.05 3.35
CA GLY A 235 1.66 -0.90 2.26
C GLY A 235 2.27 -2.27 2.55
N LEU A 236 1.73 -3.30 1.97
CA LEU A 236 2.26 -4.67 2.09
C LEU A 236 2.14 -5.45 0.78
N CYS A 237 3.01 -6.41 0.59
CA CYS A 237 2.87 -7.42 -0.46
C CYS A 237 3.16 -8.82 0.10
N VAL A 238 2.82 -9.83 -0.71
CA VAL A 238 3.13 -11.23 -0.43
C VAL A 238 4.00 -11.75 -1.56
N ASP A 239 5.12 -12.38 -1.21
CA ASP A 239 6.01 -12.96 -2.21
C ASP A 239 5.53 -14.35 -2.68
N PRO A 240 6.13 -14.94 -3.74
CA PRO A 240 5.74 -16.24 -4.23
C PRO A 240 5.86 -17.40 -3.23
N ALA A 241 6.66 -17.22 -2.16
CA ALA A 241 6.80 -18.22 -1.08
C ALA A 241 5.78 -17.99 0.07
N GLY A 242 4.89 -17.00 -0.07
CA GLY A 242 3.87 -16.67 0.93
C GLY A 242 4.37 -15.81 2.09
N ARG A 243 5.62 -15.28 2.04
CA ARG A 243 6.12 -14.34 3.06
C ARG A 243 5.43 -13.00 2.91
N ILE A 244 5.08 -12.39 4.04
CA ILE A 244 4.39 -11.10 4.09
C ILE A 244 5.44 -10.01 4.34
N LEU A 245 5.58 -9.09 3.41
CA LEU A 245 6.50 -7.97 3.45
C LEU A 245 5.70 -6.70 3.73
N VAL A 246 6.05 -5.98 4.79
CA VAL A 246 5.28 -4.82 5.26
C VAL A 246 6.18 -3.59 5.31
N ALA A 247 5.82 -2.55 4.56
CA ALA A 247 6.49 -1.26 4.65
C ALA A 247 6.24 -0.63 6.03
N THR A 248 7.30 -0.09 6.63
CA THR A 248 7.29 0.33 8.03
C THR A 248 7.52 1.82 8.16
N LEU A 249 6.51 2.54 8.63
CA LEU A 249 6.62 3.97 8.93
C LEU A 249 7.34 4.19 10.26
N GLY A 250 8.15 5.23 10.31
CA GLY A 250 8.88 5.68 11.50
C GLY A 250 10.27 5.06 11.60
N THR A 251 10.41 3.77 11.54
CA THR A 251 11.72 3.10 11.51
C THR A 251 12.32 3.02 10.11
N GLY A 252 11.47 3.12 9.10
CA GLY A 252 11.87 2.95 7.69
C GLY A 252 12.10 1.48 7.32
N GLY A 253 12.07 1.21 6.01
CA GLY A 253 12.33 -0.11 5.46
C GLY A 253 11.13 -1.06 5.47
N VAL A 254 11.40 -2.35 5.36
CA VAL A 254 10.41 -3.42 5.21
C VAL A 254 10.62 -4.48 6.27
N THR A 255 9.57 -4.80 7.01
CA THR A 255 9.54 -5.94 7.95
C THR A 255 9.00 -7.17 7.23
N VAL A 256 9.64 -8.32 7.44
CA VAL A 256 9.30 -9.59 6.75
C VAL A 256 8.80 -10.61 7.76
N PHE A 257 7.63 -11.18 7.47
CA PHE A 257 7.04 -12.26 8.26
C PHE A 257 6.91 -13.54 7.43
N SER A 258 6.95 -14.68 8.12
CA SER A 258 6.58 -15.98 7.53
C SER A 258 5.07 -16.03 7.23
N PRO A 259 4.61 -16.99 6.44
CA PRO A 259 3.17 -17.22 6.22
C PRO A 259 2.39 -17.49 7.52
N THR A 260 3.08 -17.91 8.58
CA THR A 260 2.49 -18.16 9.91
C THR A 260 2.50 -16.94 10.83
N GLY A 261 3.14 -15.85 10.42
CA GLY A 261 3.25 -14.60 11.17
C GLY A 261 4.50 -14.50 12.08
N GLU A 262 5.46 -15.38 11.91
CA GLU A 262 6.74 -15.30 12.60
C GLU A 262 7.61 -14.19 11.98
N LEU A 263 8.26 -13.37 12.78
CA LEU A 263 9.18 -12.35 12.32
C LEU A 263 10.45 -13.01 11.78
N LEU A 264 10.70 -12.85 10.49
CA LEU A 264 11.90 -13.38 9.83
C LEU A 264 13.06 -12.38 9.80
N GLY A 265 12.77 -11.08 9.83
CA GLY A 265 13.78 -10.03 9.80
C GLY A 265 13.26 -8.73 9.21
N ALA A 266 14.20 -7.84 8.84
CA ALA A 266 13.87 -6.57 8.22
C ALA A 266 14.93 -6.15 7.19
N ILE A 267 14.49 -5.36 6.23
CA ILE A 267 15.33 -4.69 5.24
C ILE A 267 15.29 -3.20 5.57
N ALA A 268 16.40 -2.65 6.02
CA ALA A 268 16.48 -1.25 6.42
C ALA A 268 16.46 -0.31 5.20
N ALA A 269 15.83 0.86 5.38
CA ALA A 269 15.92 1.99 4.46
C ALA A 269 16.27 3.26 5.24
N ASP A 270 16.87 4.22 4.55
CA ASP A 270 17.29 5.51 5.10
C ASP A 270 16.19 6.59 5.02
N ASP A 271 14.95 6.18 4.83
CA ASP A 271 13.77 7.05 4.82
C ASP A 271 12.74 6.51 5.82
N PRO A 272 12.40 7.27 6.87
CA PRO A 272 11.42 6.83 7.86
C PRO A 272 9.99 6.71 7.29
N LEU A 273 9.73 7.24 6.09
CA LEU A 273 8.48 7.09 5.37
C LEU A 273 8.63 6.10 4.21
N THR A 274 9.04 4.86 4.52
CA THR A 274 8.88 3.76 3.58
C THR A 274 7.41 3.39 3.55
N THR A 275 6.73 3.74 2.46
CA THR A 275 5.26 3.71 2.41
C THR A 275 4.70 2.43 1.80
N ASN A 276 5.39 1.85 0.83
CA ASN A 276 4.88 0.63 0.20
C ASN A 276 6.03 -0.25 -0.34
N VAL A 277 5.69 -1.49 -0.68
CA VAL A 277 6.65 -2.50 -1.12
C VAL A 277 6.04 -3.41 -2.17
N ALA A 278 6.85 -3.82 -3.15
CA ALA A 278 6.49 -4.85 -4.12
C ALA A 278 7.67 -5.81 -4.33
N VAL A 279 7.35 -7.02 -4.74
CA VAL A 279 8.33 -8.02 -5.17
C VAL A 279 8.12 -8.30 -6.65
N SER A 280 9.21 -8.45 -7.41
CA SER A 280 9.14 -8.87 -8.81
C SER A 280 8.44 -10.22 -8.95
N THR A 281 7.87 -10.48 -10.12
CA THR A 281 7.13 -11.73 -10.42
C THR A 281 7.96 -12.98 -10.16
N ASP A 282 9.28 -12.91 -10.37
CA ASP A 282 10.22 -14.02 -10.10
C ASP A 282 10.64 -14.13 -8.61
N GLY A 283 10.22 -13.19 -7.76
CA GLY A 283 10.51 -13.16 -6.34
C GLY A 283 11.91 -12.66 -5.97
N HIS A 284 12.75 -12.29 -6.92
CA HIS A 284 14.17 -11.97 -6.67
C HIS A 284 14.44 -10.50 -6.34
N THR A 285 13.65 -9.61 -6.87
CA THR A 285 13.84 -8.16 -6.68
C THR A 285 12.72 -7.56 -5.84
N LEU A 286 13.11 -6.81 -4.82
CA LEU A 286 12.20 -6.05 -3.99
C LEU A 286 12.28 -4.57 -4.37
N TYR A 287 11.15 -3.90 -4.42
CA TYR A 287 11.01 -2.46 -4.66
C TYR A 287 10.37 -1.79 -3.45
N MET A 288 10.91 -0.64 -3.03
CA MET A 288 10.40 0.15 -1.90
C MET A 288 10.17 1.59 -2.35
N THR A 289 9.04 2.15 -2.00
CA THR A 289 8.77 3.59 -2.13
C THR A 289 9.23 4.31 -0.86
N LEU A 290 10.18 5.22 -1.01
CA LEU A 290 10.74 6.06 0.04
C LEU A 290 10.16 7.46 -0.13
N ALA A 291 9.00 7.69 0.53
CA ALA A 291 8.11 8.78 0.15
C ALA A 291 8.62 10.16 0.54
N SER A 292 9.25 10.33 1.71
CA SER A 292 9.78 11.62 2.14
C SER A 292 10.93 12.11 1.26
N SER A 293 11.79 11.20 0.83
CA SER A 293 12.92 11.51 -0.05
C SER A 293 12.58 11.44 -1.55
N GLY A 294 11.36 11.03 -1.90
CA GLY A 294 10.91 10.94 -3.29
C GLY A 294 11.65 9.90 -4.12
N ARG A 295 11.96 8.74 -3.54
CA ARG A 295 12.76 7.72 -4.22
C ARG A 295 11.99 6.40 -4.40
N LEU A 296 12.27 5.73 -5.51
CA LEU A 296 12.00 4.31 -5.69
C LEU A 296 13.34 3.56 -5.61
N VAL A 297 13.43 2.64 -4.65
CA VAL A 297 14.64 1.85 -4.40
C VAL A 297 14.38 0.39 -4.71
N MET A 298 15.36 -0.29 -5.30
CA MET A 298 15.33 -1.72 -5.55
C MET A 298 16.42 -2.45 -4.78
N VAL A 299 16.14 -3.69 -4.38
CA VAL A 299 17.07 -4.60 -3.73
C VAL A 299 17.05 -5.92 -4.49
N GLU A 300 18.10 -6.19 -5.27
CA GLU A 300 18.26 -7.47 -5.97
C GLU A 300 18.67 -8.55 -4.98
N ASN A 301 18.19 -9.78 -5.19
CA ASN A 301 18.44 -10.92 -4.30
C ASN A 301 18.18 -10.56 -2.82
N TRP A 302 17.06 -9.89 -2.58
CA TRP A 302 16.73 -9.30 -1.28
C TRP A 302 16.76 -10.30 -0.11
N LEU A 303 16.51 -11.59 -0.37
CA LEU A 303 16.62 -12.67 0.61
C LEU A 303 18.04 -12.90 1.14
N GLU A 304 19.05 -12.50 0.36
CA GLU A 304 20.44 -12.60 0.78
C GLU A 304 20.91 -11.32 1.50
N SER A 305 20.23 -10.22 1.24
CA SER A 305 20.58 -8.88 1.74
C SER A 305 19.95 -8.55 3.10
N ALA A 306 18.96 -9.31 3.52
CA ALA A 306 18.29 -9.13 4.80
C ALA A 306 18.93 -10.03 5.86
N ASP A 307 19.00 -9.55 7.11
CA ASP A 307 19.19 -10.39 8.27
C ASP A 307 17.94 -11.29 8.48
N ILE A 308 17.55 -11.99 7.41
CA ILE A 308 16.41 -12.91 7.41
C ILE A 308 16.94 -14.28 7.84
N GLU A 309 16.47 -14.78 8.97
CA GLU A 309 16.71 -16.16 9.35
C GLU A 309 16.18 -17.08 8.22
N ARG A 310 17.06 -17.79 7.56
CA ARG A 310 16.70 -18.77 6.54
C ARG A 310 15.84 -19.83 7.20
N ASP A 311 14.60 -19.94 6.77
CA ASP A 311 13.68 -20.98 7.23
C ASP A 311 14.38 -22.35 7.14
N SER A 312 14.70 -22.93 8.30
CA SER A 312 15.43 -24.19 8.41
C SER A 312 14.58 -25.43 8.05
N THR A 313 13.37 -25.21 7.50
CA THR A 313 12.40 -26.28 7.18
C THR A 313 12.45 -26.80 5.74
N SER A 314 13.35 -26.28 4.89
CA SER A 314 13.58 -26.83 3.55
C SER A 314 14.75 -27.82 3.55
N ARG A 315 14.57 -28.98 4.20
CA ARG A 315 15.35 -30.19 3.97
C ARG A 315 14.44 -31.40 3.73
#